data_35854e53555844470d0a746d4a58a29f
#
_entry.id   35854e53555844470d0a746d4a58a29f
#
_cell.length_a   1.000
_cell.length_b   1.000
_cell.length_c   1.000
_cell.angle_alpha   90.00
_cell.angle_beta   90.00
_cell.angle_gamma   90.00
#
_symmetry.space_group_name_H-M   'P 1'
#
loop_
_entity.id
_entity.type
_entity.pdbx_description
1 polymer ?
#
loop_
_entity_poly.entity_id
_entity_poly.type
_entity_poly.pdbx_seq_one_letter_code
_entity_poly.pdbx_strand_id
1 'polypeptide(L)'
;MLLRHATLRRNQPGIGRDGLLCAKSKGRLKAVWLHAASKSAWAALHVVRRHGGRVEGVVILEVDVPHGWLRRNRRGLWYSTRDIPPCRIRRVAGFGELAASPVDDGRALAAG
;
A
#
# COMPACT_ATOMS: atom_id res chain seq x y z
N MET A 1 -10.35 3.75 7.79
CA MET A 1 -9.22 2.94 8.28
C MET A 1 -7.98 3.28 7.49
N LEU A 2 -6.88 3.54 8.16
CA LEU A 2 -5.63 3.91 7.52
C LEU A 2 -4.79 2.67 7.24
N LEU A 3 -4.55 2.41 5.96
CA LEU A 3 -3.79 1.25 5.50
C LEU A 3 -2.72 1.71 4.49
N ARG A 4 -1.87 0.80 4.06
CA ARG A 4 -0.79 1.09 3.12
C ARG A 4 -0.89 0.22 1.88
N HIS A 5 -0.36 0.74 0.79
CA HIS A 5 -0.26 0.06 -0.49
C HIS A 5 1.15 0.22 -1.03
N ALA A 6 1.79 -0.88 -1.37
CA ALA A 6 3.13 -0.88 -1.96
C ALA A 6 3.01 -0.97 -3.48
N THR A 7 3.76 -0.15 -4.20
CA THR A 7 3.78 -0.18 -5.66
C THR A 7 5.14 0.28 -6.19
N LEU A 8 5.39 0.07 -7.46
CA LEU A 8 6.59 0.59 -8.10
C LEU A 8 6.46 2.09 -8.33
N ARG A 9 7.57 2.80 -8.17
CA ARG A 9 7.61 4.26 -8.34
C ARG A 9 7.06 4.71 -9.68
N ARG A 10 7.27 3.92 -10.75
CA ARG A 10 6.77 4.25 -12.09
C ARG A 10 5.25 4.36 -12.17
N ASN A 11 4.54 3.74 -11.23
CA ASN A 11 3.07 3.79 -11.19
C ASN A 11 2.53 5.03 -10.48
N GLN A 12 3.40 5.78 -9.79
CA GLN A 12 2.98 6.91 -8.96
C GLN A 12 2.25 8.02 -9.74
N PRO A 13 2.72 8.44 -10.94
CA PRO A 13 1.99 9.47 -11.69
C PRO A 13 0.55 9.06 -12.03
N GLY A 14 0.35 7.83 -12.50
CA GLY A 14 -0.98 7.33 -12.81
C GLY A 14 -1.87 7.23 -11.58
N ILE A 15 -1.32 6.81 -10.45
CA ILE A 15 -2.04 6.72 -9.19
C ILE A 15 -2.43 8.12 -8.70
N GLY A 16 -1.55 9.10 -8.83
CA GLY A 16 -1.86 10.48 -8.45
C GLY A 16 -2.99 11.07 -9.27
N ARG A 17 -3.14 10.64 -10.52
CA ARG A 17 -4.18 11.09 -11.43
C ARG A 17 -5.49 10.32 -11.25
N ASP A 18 -5.42 8.99 -11.19
CA ASP A 18 -6.58 8.10 -11.30
C ASP A 18 -6.92 7.38 -9.98
N GLY A 19 -6.02 7.40 -9.00
CA GLY A 19 -6.16 6.62 -7.77
C GLY A 19 -5.68 5.19 -7.94
N LEU A 20 -6.03 4.34 -6.98
CA LEU A 20 -5.74 2.91 -6.99
C LEU A 20 -6.93 2.19 -7.61
N LEU A 21 -6.69 1.55 -8.75
CA LEU A 21 -7.74 0.94 -9.56
C LEU A 21 -7.75 -0.58 -9.40
N CYS A 22 -8.90 -1.14 -9.09
CA CYS A 22 -9.09 -2.59 -8.98
C CYS A 22 -8.70 -3.31 -10.28
N ALA A 23 -9.00 -2.70 -11.43
CA ALA A 23 -8.69 -3.27 -12.74
C ALA A 23 -7.18 -3.47 -12.99
N LYS A 24 -6.32 -2.75 -12.27
CA LYS A 24 -4.87 -2.89 -12.38
C LYS A 24 -4.32 -4.09 -11.62
N SER A 25 -5.13 -4.75 -10.80
CA SER A 25 -4.71 -5.95 -10.09
C SER A 25 -4.40 -7.07 -11.07
N LYS A 26 -3.29 -7.76 -10.85
CA LYS A 26 -2.86 -8.88 -11.71
C LYS A 26 -3.49 -10.21 -11.32
N GLY A 27 -4.05 -10.31 -10.12
CA GLY A 27 -4.66 -11.54 -9.64
C GLY A 27 -6.04 -11.79 -10.24
N ARG A 28 -6.60 -12.95 -9.96
CA ARG A 28 -7.98 -13.29 -10.36
C ARG A 28 -8.99 -12.34 -9.73
N LEU A 29 -8.79 -12.03 -8.47
CA LEU A 29 -9.62 -11.06 -7.78
C LEU A 29 -9.14 -9.66 -8.15
N LYS A 30 -9.98 -8.91 -8.84
CA LYS A 30 -9.70 -7.52 -9.19
C LYS A 30 -9.99 -6.64 -8.00
N ALA A 31 -8.95 -6.35 -7.23
CA ALA A 31 -9.05 -5.63 -5.96
C ALA A 31 -7.80 -4.79 -5.74
N VAL A 32 -7.91 -3.78 -4.89
CA VAL A 32 -6.77 -3.02 -4.41
C VAL A 32 -6.27 -3.71 -3.13
N TRP A 33 -5.07 -4.27 -3.17
CA TRP A 33 -4.48 -4.95 -2.03
C TRP A 33 -3.78 -3.98 -1.11
N LEU A 34 -4.03 -4.14 0.19
CA LEU A 34 -3.59 -3.22 1.23
C LEU A 34 -2.96 -3.99 2.38
N HIS A 35 -2.17 -3.29 3.18
CA HIS A 35 -1.52 -3.90 4.34
C HIS A 35 -1.41 -2.90 5.49
N ALA A 36 -1.27 -3.42 6.71
CA ALA A 36 -0.98 -2.60 7.87
C ALA A 36 0.46 -2.08 7.81
N ALA A 37 0.72 -1.00 8.51
CA ALA A 37 2.05 -0.36 8.53
C ALA A 37 3.18 -1.34 8.85
N SER A 38 2.95 -2.26 9.78
CA SER A 38 3.95 -3.24 10.19
C SER A 38 4.32 -4.26 9.10
N LYS A 39 3.55 -4.33 8.03
CA LYS A 39 3.77 -5.26 6.93
C LYS A 39 4.46 -4.62 5.72
N SER A 40 4.95 -3.39 5.84
CA SER A 40 5.51 -2.64 4.70
C SER A 40 6.72 -3.33 4.07
N ALA A 41 7.62 -3.91 4.88
CA ALA A 41 8.77 -4.64 4.35
C ALA A 41 8.35 -5.87 3.55
N TRP A 42 7.40 -6.63 4.07
CA TRP A 42 6.86 -7.78 3.37
C TRP A 42 6.19 -7.38 2.05
N ALA A 43 5.41 -6.32 2.09
CA ALA A 43 4.71 -5.83 0.90
C ALA A 43 5.68 -5.34 -0.18
N ALA A 44 6.74 -4.63 0.20
CA ALA A 44 7.76 -4.16 -0.73
C ALA A 44 8.48 -5.34 -1.41
N LEU A 45 8.86 -6.36 -0.63
CA LEU A 45 9.48 -7.57 -1.20
C LEU A 45 8.53 -8.31 -2.14
N HIS A 46 7.26 -8.35 -1.79
CA HIS A 46 6.25 -8.99 -2.64
C HIS A 46 6.13 -8.28 -4.00
N VAL A 47 6.14 -6.94 -4.00
CA VAL A 47 6.12 -6.14 -5.22
C VAL A 47 7.33 -6.46 -6.09
N VAL A 48 8.52 -6.48 -5.49
CA VAL A 48 9.77 -6.78 -6.20
C VAL A 48 9.75 -8.20 -6.80
N ARG A 49 9.30 -9.18 -6.06
CA ARG A 49 9.21 -10.56 -6.55
C ARG A 49 8.24 -10.69 -7.72
N ARG A 50 7.15 -9.94 -7.69
CA ARG A 50 6.11 -10.04 -8.71
C ARG A 50 6.42 -9.23 -9.96
N HIS A 51 7.07 -8.08 -9.82
CA HIS A 51 7.27 -7.12 -10.90
C HIS A 51 8.74 -6.90 -11.28
N GLY A 52 9.66 -7.45 -10.51
CA GLY A 52 11.08 -7.20 -10.66
C GLY A 52 11.52 -5.89 -10.04
N GLY A 53 12.80 -5.58 -10.17
CA GLY A 53 13.39 -4.36 -9.63
C GLY A 53 13.97 -4.55 -8.24
N ARG A 54 14.14 -3.44 -7.55
CA ARG A 54 14.72 -3.38 -6.21
C ARG A 54 13.75 -2.70 -5.26
N VAL A 55 13.90 -2.97 -3.96
CA VAL A 55 13.06 -2.33 -2.93
C VAL A 55 13.17 -0.81 -2.93
N GLU A 56 14.31 -0.27 -3.35
CA GLU A 56 14.50 1.18 -3.46
C GLU A 56 13.59 1.80 -4.53
N GLY A 57 13.12 1.01 -5.48
CA GLY A 57 12.15 1.43 -6.50
C GLY A 57 10.70 1.31 -6.06
N VAL A 58 10.45 0.89 -4.82
CA VAL A 58 9.10 0.75 -4.28
C VAL A 58 8.72 2.00 -3.52
N VAL A 59 7.50 2.48 -3.72
CA VAL A 59 6.89 3.51 -2.90
C VAL A 59 5.75 2.91 -2.09
N ILE A 60 5.53 3.47 -0.92
CA ILE A 60 4.44 3.08 -0.03
C ILE A 60 3.46 4.25 0.03
N LEU A 61 2.21 3.95 -0.27
CA LEU A 61 1.13 4.91 -0.17
C LEU A 61 0.37 4.65 1.12
N GLU A 62 0.10 5.71 1.86
CA GLU A 62 -0.79 5.65 3.03
C GLU A 62 -2.16 6.13 2.59
N VAL A 63 -3.17 5.29 2.76
CA VAL A 63 -4.51 5.56 2.25
C VAL A 63 -5.55 5.42 3.35
N ASP A 64 -6.52 6.31 3.30
CA ASP A 64 -7.66 6.28 4.22
C ASP A 64 -8.85 5.64 3.48
N VAL A 65 -9.20 4.42 3.90
CA VAL A 65 -10.21 3.61 3.21
C VAL A 65 -11.43 3.45 4.09
N PRO A 66 -12.63 3.77 3.57
CA PRO A 66 -13.86 3.50 4.32
C PRO A 66 -13.95 2.02 4.71
N HIS A 67 -14.31 1.76 5.94
CA HIS A 67 -14.34 0.41 6.48
C HIS A 67 -15.22 -0.53 5.66
N GLY A 68 -16.32 -0.01 5.16
CA GLY A 68 -17.27 -0.79 4.36
C GLY A 68 -16.73 -1.27 3.00
N TRP A 69 -15.63 -0.67 2.51
CA TRP A 69 -14.99 -1.09 1.26
C TRP A 69 -14.03 -2.27 1.48
N LEU A 70 -13.66 -2.54 2.73
CA LEU A 70 -12.59 -3.46 3.07
C LEU A 70 -13.10 -4.88 3.26
N ARG A 71 -12.28 -5.83 2.82
CA ARG A 71 -12.48 -7.26 3.04
C ARG A 71 -11.14 -7.86 3.47
N ARG A 72 -11.20 -9.02 4.07
CA ARG A 72 -10.01 -9.78 4.43
C ARG A 72 -10.06 -11.15 3.77
N ASN A 73 -8.92 -11.61 3.27
CA ASN A 73 -8.82 -12.96 2.75
C ASN A 73 -8.53 -13.95 3.88
N ARG A 74 -8.40 -15.24 3.55
CA ARG A 74 -8.12 -16.30 4.53
C ARG A 74 -6.79 -16.10 5.29
N ARG A 75 -5.83 -15.41 4.65
CA ARG A 75 -4.52 -15.13 5.25
C ARG A 75 -4.53 -13.84 6.07
N GLY A 76 -5.67 -13.19 6.19
CA GLY A 76 -5.79 -11.95 6.92
C GLY A 76 -5.30 -10.71 6.16
N LEU A 77 -5.07 -10.82 4.86
CA LEU A 77 -4.68 -9.68 4.03
C LEU A 77 -5.91 -8.83 3.70
N TRP A 78 -5.72 -7.53 3.76
CA TRP A 78 -6.77 -6.56 3.45
C TRP A 78 -6.86 -6.32 1.96
N TYR A 79 -8.05 -6.06 1.47
CA TYR A 79 -8.26 -5.57 0.11
C TYR A 79 -9.53 -4.75 0.02
N SER A 80 -9.56 -3.82 -0.95
CA SER A 80 -10.74 -3.04 -1.27
C SER A 80 -11.33 -3.56 -2.57
N THR A 81 -12.65 -3.75 -2.59
CA THR A 81 -13.38 -4.13 -3.79
C THR A 81 -13.78 -2.93 -4.63
N ARG A 82 -13.45 -1.73 -4.16
CA ARG A 82 -13.71 -0.47 -4.85
C ARG A 82 -12.40 0.24 -5.18
N ASP A 83 -12.39 0.99 -6.27
CA ASP A 83 -11.28 1.88 -6.58
C ASP A 83 -11.11 2.92 -5.49
N ILE A 84 -9.87 3.25 -5.17
CA ILE A 84 -9.56 4.24 -4.15
C ILE A 84 -9.14 5.51 -4.85
N PRO A 85 -9.95 6.59 -4.75
CA PRO A 85 -9.66 7.84 -5.45
C PRO A 85 -8.40 8.53 -4.88
N PRO A 86 -7.76 9.41 -5.68
CA PRO A 86 -6.54 10.09 -5.22
C PRO A 86 -6.70 10.88 -3.93
N CYS A 87 -7.88 11.44 -3.68
CA CYS A 87 -8.15 12.24 -2.48
C CYS A 87 -8.05 11.41 -1.18
N ARG A 88 -8.03 10.09 -1.27
CA ARG A 88 -7.87 9.20 -0.12
C ARG A 88 -6.41 8.86 0.17
N ILE A 89 -5.49 9.27 -0.68
CA ILE A 89 -4.06 9.05 -0.47
C ILE A 89 -3.55 10.18 0.42
N ARG A 90 -3.10 9.80 1.62
CA ARG A 90 -2.67 10.75 2.64
C ARG A 90 -1.18 11.04 2.60
N ARG A 91 -0.39 10.05 2.17
CA ARG A 91 1.05 10.17 2.17
C ARG A 91 1.65 9.22 1.13
N VAL A 92 2.74 9.67 0.52
CA VAL A 92 3.56 8.85 -0.37
C VAL A 92 5.00 8.94 0.13
N ALA A 93 5.64 7.79 0.33
CA ALA A 93 7.03 7.77 0.77
C ALA A 93 7.77 6.61 0.10
N GLY A 94 9.04 6.81 -0.19
CA GLY A 94 9.90 5.71 -0.63
C GLY A 94 10.07 4.69 0.48
N PHE A 95 10.26 3.44 0.13
CA PHE A 95 10.44 2.39 1.13
C PHE A 95 11.61 2.67 2.07
N GLY A 96 12.74 3.18 1.52
CA GLY A 96 13.91 3.54 2.32
C GLY A 96 13.63 4.64 3.34
N GLU A 97 12.79 5.59 3.01
CA GLU A 97 12.39 6.66 3.93
C GLU A 97 11.61 6.09 5.12
N LEU A 98 10.69 5.17 4.85
CA LEU A 98 9.90 4.52 5.90
C LEU A 98 10.78 3.65 6.80
N ALA A 99 11.70 2.91 6.21
CA ALA A 99 12.62 2.05 6.95
C ALA A 99 13.55 2.85 7.86
N ALA A 100 13.89 4.08 7.47
CA ALA A 100 14.75 4.97 8.25
C ALA A 100 14.02 5.71 9.38
N SER A 101 12.68 5.68 9.38
CA SER A 101 11.89 6.42 10.37
C SER A 101 11.13 5.45 11.27
N PRO A 102 11.56 5.23 12.51
CA PRO A 102 10.88 4.34 13.45
C PRO A 102 9.47 4.80 13.80
N VAL A 103 9.17 6.09 13.64
CA VAL A 103 7.84 6.64 13.90
C VAL A 103 6.80 6.07 12.92
N ASP A 104 7.23 5.76 11.69
CA ASP A 104 6.31 5.33 10.62
C ASP A 104 5.72 3.94 10.84
N ASP A 105 6.28 3.12 11.71
CA ASP A 105 5.73 1.79 11.98
C ASP A 105 4.73 1.79 13.14
N GLY A 106 4.54 2.91 13.79
CA GLY A 106 3.60 3.08 14.88
C GLY A 106 4.10 2.62 16.23
N ARG A 107 5.19 1.88 16.32
CA ARG A 107 5.70 1.39 17.60
C ARG A 107 6.22 2.52 18.48
N ALA A 108 6.90 3.48 17.89
CA ALA A 108 7.38 4.63 18.62
C ALA A 108 6.23 5.43 19.21
N LEU A 109 5.14 5.55 18.48
CA LEU A 109 3.93 6.19 18.97
C LEU A 109 3.29 5.39 20.08
N ALA A 110 3.24 4.07 19.94
CA ALA A 110 2.70 3.19 20.97
C ALA A 110 3.57 3.19 22.24
N ALA A 111 4.86 3.28 22.07
CA ALA A 111 5.81 3.36 23.19
C ALA A 111 5.86 4.75 23.80
N GLY A 112 5.58 5.73 23.00
CA GLY A 112 5.51 7.11 23.46
C GLY A 112 4.13 7.41 23.98
#